data_0b6a7e30ccfe5f5722474ea4a443423a
#
_entry.id   0b6a7e30ccfe5f5722474ea4a443423a
#
_cell.length_a   1.000
_cell.length_b   1.000
_cell.length_c   1.000
_cell.angle_alpha   90.00
_cell.angle_beta   90.00
_cell.angle_gamma   90.00
#
_symmetry.space_group_name_H-M   'P 1'
#
loop_
_entity.id
_entity.type
_entity.pdbx_description
1 polymer ?
#
loop_
_entity_poly.entity_id
_entity_poly.type
_entity_poly.pdbx_seq_one_letter_code
_entity_poly.pdbx_strand_id
1 'polypeptide(L)'
;MTKIIAFAGKKQSGKNTCCSFLHGYQLRSYHLVEDFGLDEEGCLVVDTMMLDASGQAQKTMGALDVTRTDHDFSLWAASNMWPFVKHYSFASALKEICVGLFGLSKDQCYGSDIDKNQLTWFRWSDMPGYKGKKKDKMTAREFMQYVGTDVFRYIHPSIWTDRTLSSISNESPALALISDCRFQNEVEAVQRAGGKVIKLTRGLDSDGHSSETSVDKLKGCDATIDNSKLTIEETNGEIVELMNSWGWLGSVIEKPKEKDPDNLVGGIQKIKE
;
A
#
# COMPACT_ATOMS: atom_id res chain seq x y z
N MET A 1 -19.45 -1.41 -7.06
CA MET A 1 -18.77 -2.42 -6.24
C MET A 1 -17.28 -2.13 -6.26
N THR A 2 -16.61 -2.04 -5.12
CA THR A 2 -15.17 -1.79 -5.03
C THR A 2 -14.40 -2.93 -5.67
N LYS A 3 -13.46 -2.61 -6.57
CA LYS A 3 -12.48 -3.57 -7.09
C LYS A 3 -11.35 -3.67 -6.07
N ILE A 4 -10.97 -4.88 -5.67
CA ILE A 4 -9.90 -5.10 -4.68
C ILE A 4 -8.76 -5.88 -5.34
N ILE A 5 -7.56 -5.30 -5.38
CA ILE A 5 -6.34 -6.00 -5.82
C ILE A 5 -5.39 -6.13 -4.64
N ALA A 6 -4.99 -7.36 -4.34
CA ALA A 6 -3.96 -7.63 -3.36
C ALA A 6 -2.70 -8.20 -4.03
N PHE A 7 -1.55 -7.67 -3.66
CA PHE A 7 -0.26 -8.19 -4.09
C PHE A 7 0.33 -9.08 -3.01
N ALA A 8 0.64 -10.32 -3.39
CA ALA A 8 1.34 -11.29 -2.55
C ALA A 8 2.79 -11.44 -3.03
N GLY A 9 3.72 -11.64 -2.12
CA GLY A 9 5.14 -11.79 -2.48
C GLY A 9 6.05 -11.57 -1.29
N LYS A 10 7.29 -12.04 -1.39
CA LYS A 10 8.35 -11.83 -0.40
C LYS A 10 8.70 -10.36 -0.24
N LYS A 11 9.52 -10.05 0.76
CA LYS A 11 10.11 -8.73 0.93
C LYS A 11 10.84 -8.33 -0.37
N GLN A 12 10.73 -7.05 -0.76
CA GLN A 12 11.33 -6.48 -1.97
C GLN A 12 10.90 -7.13 -3.30
N SER A 13 9.75 -7.80 -3.35
CA SER A 13 9.23 -8.35 -4.60
C SER A 13 8.57 -7.31 -5.52
N GLY A 14 8.50 -6.03 -5.14
CA GLY A 14 7.90 -4.96 -5.95
C GLY A 14 6.42 -4.69 -5.66
N LYS A 15 5.82 -5.26 -4.60
CA LYS A 15 4.39 -5.07 -4.28
C LYS A 15 3.98 -3.60 -4.15
N ASN A 16 4.78 -2.80 -3.43
CA ASN A 16 4.49 -1.38 -3.24
C ASN A 16 4.58 -0.62 -4.57
N THR A 17 5.60 -0.92 -5.37
CA THR A 17 5.80 -0.36 -6.71
C THR A 17 4.61 -0.64 -7.62
N CYS A 18 4.10 -1.88 -7.62
CA CYS A 18 2.88 -2.24 -8.35
C CYS A 18 1.64 -1.49 -7.84
N CYS A 19 1.51 -1.31 -6.52
CA CYS A 19 0.44 -0.49 -5.95
C CYS A 19 0.59 0.98 -6.36
N SER A 20 1.80 1.56 -6.31
CA SER A 20 2.08 2.93 -6.76
C SER A 20 1.70 3.12 -8.23
N PHE A 21 2.08 2.18 -9.08
CA PHE A 21 1.71 2.20 -10.49
C PHE A 21 0.20 2.20 -10.71
N LEU A 22 -0.51 1.24 -10.11
CA LEU A 22 -1.97 1.16 -10.24
C LEU A 22 -2.69 2.37 -9.64
N HIS A 23 -2.11 2.97 -8.60
CA HIS A 23 -2.61 4.20 -8.02
C HIS A 23 -2.57 5.34 -9.03
N GLY A 24 -1.38 5.60 -9.62
CA GLY A 24 -1.21 6.61 -10.67
C GLY A 24 -2.07 6.32 -11.91
N TYR A 25 -2.12 5.05 -12.34
CA TYR A 25 -2.96 4.62 -13.45
C TYR A 25 -4.44 4.97 -13.22
N GLN A 26 -4.95 4.69 -12.02
CA GLN A 26 -6.33 4.98 -11.64
C GLN A 26 -6.58 6.50 -11.58
N LEU A 27 -5.67 7.28 -10.97
CA LEU A 27 -5.79 8.74 -10.93
C LEU A 27 -5.86 9.33 -12.35
N ARG A 28 -5.01 8.87 -13.26
CA ARG A 28 -5.03 9.29 -14.66
C ARG A 28 -6.33 8.87 -15.36
N SER A 29 -6.81 7.67 -15.11
CA SER A 29 -8.07 7.17 -15.72
C SER A 29 -9.30 7.99 -15.30
N TYR A 30 -9.27 8.61 -14.13
CA TYR A 30 -10.30 9.52 -13.64
C TYR A 30 -9.98 11.01 -13.91
N HIS A 31 -8.94 11.30 -14.69
CA HIS A 31 -8.51 12.67 -15.01
C HIS A 31 -8.18 13.53 -13.78
N LEU A 32 -7.75 12.91 -12.69
CA LEU A 32 -7.28 13.60 -11.49
C LEU A 32 -5.83 14.06 -11.64
N VAL A 33 -5.08 13.39 -12.49
CA VAL A 33 -3.75 13.79 -12.97
C VAL A 33 -3.71 13.63 -14.49
N GLU A 34 -2.90 14.41 -15.17
CA GLU A 34 -2.71 14.27 -16.62
C GLU A 34 -1.67 13.20 -16.94
N ASP A 35 -0.62 13.17 -16.12
CA ASP A 35 0.47 12.21 -16.26
C ASP A 35 0.98 11.72 -14.91
N PHE A 36 1.58 10.52 -14.91
CA PHE A 36 2.20 9.92 -13.74
C PHE A 36 3.38 9.05 -14.15
N GLY A 37 4.27 8.82 -13.21
CA GLY A 37 5.40 7.92 -13.35
C GLY A 37 5.75 7.27 -12.02
N LEU A 38 6.84 6.53 -12.02
CA LEU A 38 7.49 6.03 -10.82
C LEU A 38 8.92 6.55 -10.79
N ASP A 39 9.40 6.94 -9.62
CA ASP A 39 10.80 7.28 -9.42
C ASP A 39 11.69 6.02 -9.36
N GLU A 40 12.99 6.20 -9.15
CA GLU A 40 13.96 5.11 -9.08
C GLU A 40 13.69 4.14 -7.92
N GLU A 41 13.04 4.60 -6.85
CA GLU A 41 12.62 3.80 -5.70
C GLU A 41 11.26 3.11 -5.91
N GLY A 42 10.57 3.41 -7.02
CA GLY A 42 9.24 2.88 -7.35
C GLY A 42 8.10 3.60 -6.62
N CYS A 43 8.33 4.82 -6.14
CA CYS A 43 7.32 5.69 -5.56
C CYS A 43 6.57 6.45 -6.66
N LEU A 44 5.31 6.78 -6.39
CA LEU A 44 4.46 7.48 -7.34
C LEU A 44 4.90 8.94 -7.49
N VAL A 45 5.09 9.38 -8.73
CA VAL A 45 5.22 10.80 -9.11
C VAL A 45 4.08 11.18 -10.04
N VAL A 46 3.53 12.38 -9.85
CA VAL A 46 2.41 12.89 -10.64
C VAL A 46 2.71 14.31 -11.11
N ASP A 47 2.06 14.72 -12.18
CA ASP A 47 2.14 16.10 -12.63
C ASP A 47 1.54 17.05 -11.58
N THR A 48 2.24 18.13 -11.33
CA THR A 48 1.87 19.16 -10.36
C THR A 48 2.35 20.52 -10.83
N MET A 49 1.81 21.58 -10.23
CA MET A 49 2.23 22.94 -10.50
C MET A 49 3.12 23.45 -9.36
N MET A 50 4.32 23.86 -9.68
CA MET A 50 5.22 24.55 -8.74
C MET A 50 5.47 25.96 -9.18
N LEU A 51 5.62 26.88 -8.21
CA LEU A 51 6.06 28.25 -8.49
C LEU A 51 7.58 28.27 -8.63
N ASP A 52 8.08 28.80 -9.71
CA ASP A 52 9.51 29.07 -9.88
C ASP A 52 9.98 30.25 -9.02
N ALA A 53 11.28 30.56 -9.07
CA ALA A 53 11.89 31.66 -8.31
C ALA A 53 11.31 33.04 -8.69
N SER A 54 10.66 33.17 -9.85
CA SER A 54 9.98 34.39 -10.30
C SER A 54 8.51 34.45 -9.89
N GLY A 55 7.98 33.40 -9.26
CA GLY A 55 6.56 33.25 -8.90
C GLY A 55 5.67 32.78 -10.05
N GLN A 56 6.24 32.31 -11.17
CA GLN A 56 5.46 31.75 -12.27
C GLN A 56 5.19 30.27 -12.02
N ALA A 57 3.95 29.86 -12.30
CA ALA A 57 3.56 28.46 -12.18
C ALA A 57 4.15 27.63 -13.33
N GLN A 58 4.93 26.61 -12.99
CA GLN A 58 5.50 25.67 -13.95
C GLN A 58 5.00 24.26 -13.67
N LYS A 59 4.64 23.55 -14.74
CA LYS A 59 4.28 22.12 -14.64
C LYS A 59 5.54 21.29 -14.41
N THR A 60 5.50 20.45 -13.39
CA THR A 60 6.59 19.54 -13.02
C THR A 60 6.04 18.23 -12.51
N MET A 61 6.90 17.23 -12.31
CA MET A 61 6.55 15.98 -11.65
C MET A 61 6.91 16.08 -10.16
N GLY A 62 5.96 15.76 -9.30
CA GLY A 62 6.13 15.78 -7.84
C GLY A 62 5.81 14.43 -7.20
N ALA A 63 6.55 14.08 -6.15
CA ALA A 63 6.29 12.85 -5.41
C ALA A 63 4.94 12.89 -4.69
N LEU A 64 4.14 11.84 -4.86
CA LEU A 64 2.88 11.64 -4.15
C LEU A 64 2.98 10.41 -3.24
N ASP A 65 3.27 10.64 -1.97
CA ASP A 65 3.25 9.56 -0.98
C ASP A 65 1.81 9.23 -0.61
N VAL A 66 1.27 8.20 -1.27
CA VAL A 66 -0.10 7.71 -1.07
C VAL A 66 -0.30 6.98 0.27
N THR A 67 0.76 6.75 1.03
CA THR A 67 0.74 6.08 2.33
C THR A 67 0.70 7.03 3.51
N ARG A 68 0.73 8.33 3.27
CA ARG A 68 0.63 9.37 4.31
C ARG A 68 -0.66 9.24 5.12
N THR A 69 -0.54 9.50 6.42
CA THR A 69 -1.64 9.42 7.40
C THR A 69 -1.76 10.68 8.26
N ASP A 70 -1.04 11.75 7.91
CA ASP A 70 -1.19 13.03 8.60
C ASP A 70 -2.56 13.66 8.29
N HIS A 71 -3.00 14.53 9.19
CA HIS A 71 -4.33 15.08 9.18
C HIS A 71 -4.66 15.82 7.88
N ASP A 72 -3.77 16.70 7.43
CA ASP A 72 -4.02 17.57 6.27
C ASP A 72 -4.08 16.77 4.97
N PHE A 73 -3.16 15.81 4.80
CA PHE A 73 -3.20 14.89 3.68
C PHE A 73 -4.46 14.03 3.70
N SER A 74 -4.86 13.53 4.87
CA SER A 74 -6.05 12.68 4.99
C SER A 74 -7.34 13.42 4.64
N LEU A 75 -7.47 14.68 5.05
CA LEU A 75 -8.62 15.52 4.69
C LEU A 75 -8.68 15.77 3.18
N TRP A 76 -7.55 16.13 2.59
CA TRP A 76 -7.46 16.36 1.15
C TRP A 76 -7.76 15.06 0.38
N ALA A 77 -7.12 13.96 0.75
CA ALA A 77 -7.23 12.68 0.05
C ALA A 77 -8.65 12.10 0.14
N ALA A 78 -9.35 12.29 1.26
CA ALA A 78 -10.72 11.82 1.44
C ALA A 78 -11.69 12.39 0.41
N SER A 79 -11.45 13.62 -0.07
CA SER A 79 -12.31 14.26 -1.06
C SER A 79 -11.78 14.13 -2.50
N ASN A 80 -10.46 14.04 -2.67
CA ASN A 80 -9.84 14.20 -3.99
C ASN A 80 -9.22 12.91 -4.57
N MET A 81 -8.92 11.91 -3.74
CA MET A 81 -8.18 10.72 -4.17
C MET A 81 -8.84 9.40 -3.72
N TRP A 82 -9.14 9.28 -2.44
CA TRP A 82 -9.60 8.01 -1.87
C TRP A 82 -10.94 7.49 -2.41
N PRO A 83 -11.89 8.31 -2.90
CA PRO A 83 -13.07 7.78 -3.58
C PRO A 83 -12.75 6.98 -4.86
N PHE A 84 -11.61 7.26 -5.50
CA PHE A 84 -11.19 6.66 -6.76
C PHE A 84 -10.21 5.51 -6.57
N VAL A 85 -9.22 5.72 -5.71
CA VAL A 85 -8.22 4.71 -5.38
C VAL A 85 -7.67 4.94 -3.97
N LYS A 86 -7.53 3.85 -3.19
CA LYS A 86 -6.92 3.91 -1.87
C LYS A 86 -6.02 2.71 -1.62
N HIS A 87 -4.86 2.98 -1.03
CA HIS A 87 -3.91 1.97 -0.59
C HIS A 87 -4.23 1.49 0.82
N TYR A 88 -4.23 0.18 1.01
CA TYR A 88 -4.44 -0.50 2.28
C TYR A 88 -3.31 -1.46 2.58
N SER A 89 -3.14 -1.79 3.85
CA SER A 89 -2.23 -2.81 4.33
C SER A 89 -2.89 -3.58 5.47
N PHE A 90 -2.77 -4.90 5.47
CA PHE A 90 -3.22 -5.73 6.60
C PHE A 90 -2.47 -5.38 7.89
N ALA A 91 -1.24 -4.91 7.76
CA ALA A 91 -0.43 -4.50 8.91
C ALA A 91 -0.77 -3.08 9.44
N SER A 92 -1.64 -2.29 8.80
CA SER A 92 -1.90 -0.91 9.21
C SER A 92 -2.43 -0.82 10.65
N ALA A 93 -3.46 -1.58 10.97
CA ALA A 93 -4.05 -1.59 12.31
C ALA A 93 -3.06 -2.09 13.39
N LEU A 94 -2.21 -3.07 13.06
CA LEU A 94 -1.13 -3.51 13.96
C LEU A 94 -0.15 -2.37 14.25
N LYS A 95 0.28 -1.64 13.22
CA LYS A 95 1.21 -0.51 13.37
C LYS A 95 0.60 0.62 14.20
N GLU A 96 -0.68 0.94 13.97
CA GLU A 96 -1.42 1.91 14.77
C GLU A 96 -1.45 1.51 16.26
N ILE A 97 -1.72 0.25 16.56
CA ILE A 97 -1.69 -0.29 17.92
C ILE A 97 -0.27 -0.20 18.50
N CYS A 98 0.76 -0.53 17.72
CA CYS A 98 2.15 -0.46 18.17
C CYS A 98 2.58 0.98 18.50
N VAL A 99 2.13 1.96 17.74
CA VAL A 99 2.39 3.37 18.03
C VAL A 99 1.54 3.86 19.19
N GLY A 100 0.22 3.68 19.12
CA GLY A 100 -0.72 4.30 20.05
C GLY A 100 -0.77 3.64 21.43
N LEU A 101 -0.62 2.31 21.50
CA LEU A 101 -0.73 1.56 22.76
C LEU A 101 0.63 1.18 23.34
N PHE A 102 1.56 0.74 22.48
CA PHE A 102 2.87 0.24 22.93
C PHE A 102 3.99 1.28 22.88
N GLY A 103 3.72 2.49 22.37
CA GLY A 103 4.65 3.61 22.39
C GLY A 103 5.85 3.46 21.45
N LEU A 104 5.76 2.66 20.38
CA LEU A 104 6.76 2.66 19.34
C LEU A 104 6.67 3.98 18.56
N SER A 105 7.82 4.47 18.05
CA SER A 105 7.78 5.64 17.17
C SER A 105 7.14 5.34 15.81
N LYS A 106 6.63 6.37 15.14
CA LYS A 106 6.14 6.22 13.76
C LYS A 106 7.22 5.66 12.84
N ASP A 107 8.47 6.12 12.96
CA ASP A 107 9.59 5.64 12.15
C ASP A 107 9.84 4.14 12.40
N GLN A 108 9.80 3.68 13.63
CA GLN A 108 9.93 2.27 13.96
C GLN A 108 8.85 1.38 13.34
N CYS A 109 7.65 1.92 13.08
CA CYS A 109 6.54 1.16 12.50
C CYS A 109 6.42 1.34 10.98
N TYR A 110 6.63 2.55 10.47
CA TYR A 110 6.39 2.90 9.06
C TYR A 110 7.67 3.22 8.28
N GLY A 111 8.77 3.55 8.96
CA GLY A 111 10.03 3.97 8.36
C GLY A 111 10.77 2.88 7.57
N SER A 112 12.03 3.12 7.33
CA SER A 112 12.94 2.24 6.59
C SER A 112 13.18 0.89 7.31
N ASP A 113 13.92 0.00 6.67
CA ASP A 113 14.38 -1.23 7.32
C ASP A 113 15.33 -0.94 8.51
N ILE A 114 16.13 0.12 8.43
CA ILE A 114 17.00 0.55 9.52
C ILE A 114 16.15 0.93 10.73
N ASP A 115 15.12 1.74 10.52
CA ASP A 115 14.22 2.20 11.59
C ASP A 115 13.48 1.03 12.24
N LYS A 116 12.95 0.11 11.45
CA LYS A 116 12.27 -1.10 11.95
C LYS A 116 13.19 -2.06 12.70
N ASN A 117 14.49 -2.01 12.45
CA ASN A 117 15.48 -2.82 13.16
C ASN A 117 16.09 -2.12 14.38
N GLN A 118 15.66 -0.90 14.72
CA GLN A 118 16.02 -0.26 15.98
C GLN A 118 15.51 -1.05 17.18
N LEU A 119 16.32 -1.10 18.23
CA LEU A 119 15.94 -1.77 19.47
C LEU A 119 14.85 -1.01 20.20
N THR A 120 13.89 -1.75 20.73
CA THR A 120 12.84 -1.24 21.60
C THR A 120 13.22 -1.43 23.08
N TRP A 121 12.34 -0.98 23.97
CA TRP A 121 12.47 -1.29 25.40
C TRP A 121 11.94 -2.68 25.77
N PHE A 122 11.16 -3.33 24.88
CA PHE A 122 10.64 -4.68 25.08
C PHE A 122 11.75 -5.74 25.01
N ARG A 123 11.64 -6.76 25.86
CA ARG A 123 12.57 -7.89 25.90
C ARG A 123 11.82 -9.18 25.57
N TRP A 124 12.48 -10.10 24.90
CA TRP A 124 11.96 -11.42 24.62
C TRP A 124 11.54 -12.16 25.90
N SER A 125 12.34 -12.04 26.97
CA SER A 125 12.04 -12.67 28.26
C SER A 125 10.72 -12.26 28.90
N ASP A 126 10.21 -11.09 28.54
CA ASP A 126 9.04 -10.48 29.18
C ASP A 126 7.75 -10.77 28.37
N MET A 127 7.90 -11.43 27.22
CA MET A 127 6.75 -11.69 26.34
C MET A 127 5.92 -12.88 26.83
N PRO A 128 4.58 -12.73 26.94
CA PRO A 128 3.69 -13.79 27.34
C PRO A 128 3.80 -15.01 26.44
N GLY A 129 3.98 -16.19 27.05
CA GLY A 129 4.06 -17.46 26.31
C GLY A 129 5.39 -17.69 25.56
N TYR A 130 6.35 -16.78 25.62
CA TYR A 130 7.64 -16.98 25.00
C TYR A 130 8.45 -18.08 25.73
N LYS A 131 8.78 -19.15 24.99
CA LYS A 131 9.54 -20.29 25.50
C LYS A 131 10.96 -20.35 24.96
N GLY A 132 11.38 -19.36 24.19
CA GLY A 132 12.70 -19.28 23.59
C GLY A 132 13.80 -18.93 24.60
N LYS A 133 15.06 -18.97 24.14
CA LYS A 133 16.25 -18.66 24.97
C LYS A 133 16.72 -17.22 24.86
N LYS A 134 16.16 -16.41 23.92
CA LYS A 134 16.54 -15.01 23.77
C LYS A 134 16.09 -14.20 24.98
N LYS A 135 17.00 -13.45 25.57
CA LYS A 135 16.74 -12.50 26.69
C LYS A 135 16.95 -11.05 26.31
N ASP A 136 17.42 -10.82 25.11
CA ASP A 136 17.79 -9.50 24.61
C ASP A 136 16.56 -8.65 24.30
N LYS A 137 16.80 -7.36 24.11
CA LYS A 137 15.79 -6.44 23.63
C LYS A 137 15.34 -6.84 22.23
N MET A 138 14.05 -6.67 21.97
CA MET A 138 13.45 -6.86 20.66
C MET A 138 13.69 -5.64 19.79
N THR A 139 13.93 -5.86 18.49
CA THR A 139 13.76 -4.79 17.51
C THR A 139 12.29 -4.45 17.34
N ALA A 140 11.97 -3.28 16.80
CA ALA A 140 10.60 -2.90 16.50
C ALA A 140 9.93 -3.90 15.53
N ARG A 141 10.68 -4.41 14.54
CA ARG A 141 10.23 -5.46 13.62
C ARG A 141 9.86 -6.74 14.37
N GLU A 142 10.75 -7.24 15.23
CA GLU A 142 10.50 -8.45 16.02
C GLU A 142 9.28 -8.28 16.93
N PHE A 143 9.15 -7.12 17.56
CA PHE A 143 8.00 -6.82 18.40
C PHE A 143 6.68 -6.80 17.62
N MET A 144 6.64 -6.09 16.48
CA MET A 144 5.45 -6.08 15.62
C MET A 144 5.09 -7.48 15.10
N GLN A 145 6.08 -8.29 14.73
CA GLN A 145 5.87 -9.67 14.29
C GLN A 145 5.29 -10.54 15.41
N TYR A 146 5.83 -10.44 16.61
CA TYR A 146 5.34 -11.16 17.78
C TYR A 146 3.90 -10.76 18.12
N VAL A 147 3.65 -9.46 18.29
CA VAL A 147 2.31 -8.95 18.61
C VAL A 147 1.30 -9.31 17.53
N GLY A 148 1.67 -9.12 16.27
CA GLY A 148 0.78 -9.37 15.13
C GLY A 148 0.45 -10.83 14.91
N THR A 149 1.42 -11.71 15.09
CA THR A 149 1.28 -13.15 14.75
C THR A 149 1.01 -14.00 16.01
N ASP A 150 1.88 -13.89 17.02
CA ASP A 150 1.83 -14.81 18.15
C ASP A 150 0.80 -14.38 19.20
N VAL A 151 0.35 -13.11 19.19
CA VAL A 151 -0.67 -12.62 20.11
C VAL A 151 -2.01 -12.46 19.38
N PHE A 152 -2.12 -11.51 18.46
CA PHE A 152 -3.43 -11.16 17.88
C PHE A 152 -3.99 -12.25 16.95
N ARG A 153 -3.17 -12.84 16.07
CA ARG A 153 -3.65 -13.96 15.23
C ARG A 153 -3.92 -15.23 16.03
N TYR A 154 -3.29 -15.41 17.18
CA TYR A 154 -3.62 -16.49 18.10
C TYR A 154 -5.02 -16.31 18.70
N ILE A 155 -5.42 -15.07 19.01
CA ILE A 155 -6.77 -14.74 19.50
C ILE A 155 -7.78 -14.89 18.36
N HIS A 156 -7.49 -14.35 17.18
CA HIS A 156 -8.37 -14.39 16.01
C HIS A 156 -7.55 -14.39 14.72
N PRO A 157 -7.46 -15.54 14.02
CA PRO A 157 -6.56 -15.70 12.85
C PRO A 157 -6.80 -14.68 11.73
N SER A 158 -8.04 -14.22 11.55
CA SER A 158 -8.44 -13.28 10.49
C SER A 158 -8.47 -11.82 10.92
N ILE A 159 -8.03 -11.48 12.15
CA ILE A 159 -8.24 -10.14 12.73
C ILE A 159 -7.80 -8.99 11.81
N TRP A 160 -6.67 -9.13 11.15
CA TRP A 160 -6.12 -8.08 10.26
C TRP A 160 -6.86 -8.01 8.93
N THR A 161 -7.21 -9.16 8.36
CA THR A 161 -8.03 -9.24 7.14
C THR A 161 -9.43 -8.68 7.36
N ASP A 162 -10.08 -9.08 8.43
CA ASP A 162 -11.44 -8.64 8.73
C ASP A 162 -11.48 -7.12 8.96
N ARG A 163 -10.49 -6.58 9.69
CA ARG A 163 -10.36 -5.13 9.89
C ARG A 163 -10.16 -4.38 8.57
N THR A 164 -9.24 -4.86 7.72
CA THR A 164 -8.92 -4.19 6.46
C THR A 164 -10.09 -4.26 5.48
N LEU A 165 -10.70 -5.43 5.30
CA LEU A 165 -11.86 -5.59 4.40
C LEU A 165 -13.08 -4.81 4.89
N SER A 166 -13.30 -4.72 6.20
CA SER A 166 -14.33 -3.86 6.77
C SER A 166 -14.07 -2.38 6.45
N SER A 167 -12.82 -1.91 6.55
CA SER A 167 -12.46 -0.54 6.16
C SER A 167 -12.74 -0.29 4.68
N ILE A 168 -12.33 -1.20 3.80
CA ILE A 168 -12.58 -1.12 2.35
C ILE A 168 -14.09 -1.05 2.07
N SER A 169 -14.88 -1.88 2.74
CA SER A 169 -16.34 -1.90 2.58
C SER A 169 -16.98 -0.59 3.01
N ASN A 170 -16.54 -0.02 4.14
CA ASN A 170 -17.09 1.22 4.68
C ASN A 170 -16.71 2.44 3.84
N GLU A 171 -15.46 2.49 3.35
CA GLU A 171 -14.93 3.62 2.59
C GLU A 171 -15.30 3.53 1.10
N SER A 172 -15.53 2.32 0.59
CA SER A 172 -16.02 2.02 -0.76
C SER A 172 -15.28 2.75 -1.91
N PRO A 173 -13.93 2.76 -1.95
CA PRO A 173 -13.21 3.32 -3.09
C PRO A 173 -13.53 2.56 -4.38
N ALA A 174 -13.37 3.18 -5.54
CA ALA A 174 -13.54 2.48 -6.82
C ALA A 174 -12.49 1.34 -6.97
N LEU A 175 -11.25 1.59 -6.52
CA LEU A 175 -10.17 0.60 -6.47
C LEU A 175 -9.48 0.60 -5.11
N ALA A 176 -9.45 -0.55 -4.44
CA ALA A 176 -8.66 -0.79 -3.22
C ALA A 176 -7.42 -1.61 -3.56
N LEU A 177 -6.25 -1.14 -3.14
CA LEU A 177 -4.95 -1.78 -3.37
C LEU A 177 -4.37 -2.26 -2.05
N ILE A 178 -3.99 -3.54 -1.94
CA ILE A 178 -3.39 -4.14 -0.74
C ILE A 178 -1.99 -4.62 -1.09
N SER A 179 -0.96 -4.14 -0.41
CA SER A 179 0.45 -4.40 -0.76
C SER A 179 1.17 -5.44 0.09
N ASP A 180 0.50 -6.07 1.04
CA ASP A 180 1.19 -6.92 2.03
C ASP A 180 0.54 -8.28 2.28
N CYS A 181 -0.13 -8.85 1.27
CA CYS A 181 -0.70 -10.19 1.35
C CYS A 181 0.41 -11.26 1.49
N ARG A 182 0.34 -12.09 2.55
CA ARG A 182 1.37 -13.07 2.89
C ARG A 182 0.84 -14.42 3.36
N PHE A 183 -0.40 -14.50 3.78
CA PHE A 183 -0.99 -15.71 4.35
C PHE A 183 -2.14 -16.23 3.50
N GLN A 184 -2.35 -17.54 3.51
CA GLN A 184 -3.38 -18.19 2.72
C GLN A 184 -4.80 -17.66 3.07
N ASN A 185 -5.08 -17.44 4.36
CA ASN A 185 -6.36 -16.88 4.78
C ASN A 185 -6.60 -15.45 4.28
N GLU A 186 -5.53 -14.67 4.01
CA GLU A 186 -5.62 -13.34 3.40
C GLU A 186 -6.01 -13.43 1.93
N VAL A 187 -5.39 -14.36 1.18
CA VAL A 187 -5.76 -14.65 -0.22
C VAL A 187 -7.24 -15.01 -0.31
N GLU A 188 -7.67 -15.98 0.49
CA GLU A 188 -9.05 -16.46 0.50
C GLU A 188 -10.05 -15.38 0.92
N ALA A 189 -9.69 -14.53 1.88
CA ALA A 189 -10.55 -13.44 2.34
C ALA A 189 -10.73 -12.37 1.26
N VAL A 190 -9.65 -11.97 0.56
CA VAL A 190 -9.72 -11.04 -0.57
C VAL A 190 -10.61 -11.60 -1.67
N GLN A 191 -10.43 -12.88 -2.03
CA GLN A 191 -11.22 -13.54 -3.07
C GLN A 191 -12.69 -13.67 -2.69
N ARG A 192 -13.01 -14.02 -1.44
CA ARG A 192 -14.41 -14.03 -0.94
C ARG A 192 -15.07 -12.66 -0.99
N ALA A 193 -14.29 -11.59 -0.83
CA ALA A 193 -14.76 -10.21 -1.01
C ALA A 193 -14.90 -9.78 -2.49
N GLY A 194 -14.70 -10.70 -3.45
CA GLY A 194 -14.76 -10.42 -4.89
C GLY A 194 -13.48 -9.78 -5.44
N GLY A 195 -12.42 -9.73 -4.65
CA GLY A 195 -11.12 -9.20 -5.05
C GLY A 195 -10.27 -10.20 -5.84
N LYS A 196 -9.12 -9.74 -6.30
CA LYS A 196 -8.11 -10.51 -7.03
C LYS A 196 -6.76 -10.45 -6.32
N VAL A 197 -6.02 -11.57 -6.33
CA VAL A 197 -4.69 -11.66 -5.72
C VAL A 197 -3.66 -11.97 -6.80
N ILE A 198 -2.66 -11.10 -6.93
CA ILE A 198 -1.52 -11.26 -7.84
C ILE A 198 -0.30 -11.63 -7.00
N LYS A 199 0.30 -12.78 -7.28
CA LYS A 199 1.54 -13.22 -6.64
C LYS A 199 2.74 -12.78 -7.49
N LEU A 200 3.70 -12.08 -6.84
CA LEU A 200 5.00 -11.72 -7.41
C LEU A 200 6.05 -12.69 -6.90
N THR A 201 6.90 -13.22 -7.80
CA THR A 201 7.86 -14.27 -7.41
C THR A 201 9.26 -13.73 -7.12
N ARG A 202 9.62 -12.50 -7.59
CA ARG A 202 10.88 -11.86 -7.19
C ARG A 202 10.88 -11.62 -5.68
N GLY A 203 12.04 -11.76 -5.06
CA GLY A 203 12.24 -11.40 -3.65
C GLY A 203 13.57 -11.93 -3.15
N LEU A 204 14.06 -11.33 -2.08
CA LEU A 204 15.23 -11.82 -1.37
C LEU A 204 14.88 -13.04 -0.53
N ASP A 205 15.89 -13.82 -0.15
CA ASP A 205 15.72 -14.92 0.79
C ASP A 205 15.11 -14.39 2.10
N SER A 206 14.22 -15.21 2.66
CA SER A 206 13.46 -14.83 3.85
C SER A 206 14.37 -14.73 5.09
N ASP A 207 14.02 -13.83 6.00
CA ASP A 207 14.60 -13.75 7.35
C ASP A 207 14.20 -14.94 8.26
N GLY A 208 13.54 -15.96 7.68
CA GLY A 208 13.07 -17.15 8.37
C GLY A 208 11.78 -16.96 9.17
N HIS A 209 11.21 -15.74 9.20
CA HIS A 209 9.94 -15.50 9.89
C HIS A 209 8.78 -16.16 9.16
N SER A 210 7.77 -16.63 9.91
CA SER A 210 6.61 -17.34 9.38
C SER A 210 5.84 -16.57 8.30
N SER A 211 5.82 -15.24 8.38
CA SER A 211 5.16 -14.39 7.38
C SER A 211 5.86 -14.36 6.02
N GLU A 212 7.18 -14.56 5.97
CA GLU A 212 7.94 -14.63 4.71
C GLU A 212 7.89 -16.05 4.11
N THR A 213 8.04 -17.09 4.96
CA THR A 213 7.99 -18.49 4.52
C THR A 213 6.58 -18.91 4.08
N SER A 214 5.54 -18.25 4.58
CA SER A 214 4.15 -18.51 4.18
C SER A 214 3.87 -18.15 2.73
N VAL A 215 4.55 -17.15 2.18
CA VAL A 215 4.37 -16.69 0.79
C VAL A 215 4.68 -17.80 -0.22
N ASP A 216 5.70 -18.65 0.04
CA ASP A 216 6.06 -19.75 -0.85
C ASP A 216 4.96 -20.81 -0.94
N LYS A 217 4.17 -20.93 0.12
CA LYS A 217 3.09 -21.92 0.26
C LYS A 217 1.74 -21.44 -0.26
N LEU A 218 1.62 -20.17 -0.67
CA LEU A 218 0.37 -19.61 -1.18
C LEU A 218 -0.10 -20.36 -2.43
N LYS A 219 -1.37 -20.72 -2.43
CA LYS A 219 -2.06 -21.42 -3.53
C LYS A 219 -3.29 -20.63 -3.97
N GLY A 220 -3.71 -20.86 -5.22
CA GLY A 220 -4.97 -20.33 -5.71
C GLY A 220 -4.99 -18.81 -5.89
N CYS A 221 -3.85 -18.13 -5.98
CA CYS A 221 -3.80 -16.74 -6.41
C CYS A 221 -4.41 -16.62 -7.83
N ASP A 222 -5.09 -15.49 -8.12
CA ASP A 222 -5.75 -15.28 -9.40
C ASP A 222 -4.75 -15.14 -10.55
N ALA A 223 -3.54 -14.65 -10.26
CA ALA A 223 -2.43 -14.59 -11.19
C ALA A 223 -1.09 -14.74 -10.45
N THR A 224 -0.05 -15.15 -11.19
CA THR A 224 1.33 -15.15 -10.72
C THR A 224 2.20 -14.52 -11.81
N ILE A 225 2.97 -13.50 -11.44
CA ILE A 225 3.92 -12.83 -12.32
C ILE A 225 5.33 -13.20 -11.84
N ASP A 226 6.10 -13.84 -12.71
CA ASP A 226 7.52 -14.04 -12.47
C ASP A 226 8.31 -12.79 -12.87
N ASN A 227 8.39 -11.86 -11.97
CA ASN A 227 9.08 -10.60 -12.18
C ASN A 227 10.57 -10.63 -11.79
N SER A 228 11.15 -11.82 -11.63
CA SER A 228 12.58 -11.97 -11.25
C SER A 228 13.55 -11.36 -12.27
N LYS A 229 13.16 -11.33 -13.55
CA LYS A 229 13.95 -10.80 -14.67
C LYS A 229 13.30 -9.61 -15.37
N LEU A 230 12.09 -9.23 -14.97
CA LEU A 230 11.35 -8.14 -15.58
C LEU A 230 11.78 -6.78 -15.00
N THR A 231 11.76 -5.77 -15.83
CA THR A 231 11.83 -4.37 -15.39
C THR A 231 10.55 -3.97 -14.68
N ILE A 232 10.53 -2.77 -14.09
CA ILE A 232 9.31 -2.20 -13.50
C ILE A 232 8.24 -2.03 -14.57
N GLU A 233 8.59 -1.48 -15.73
CA GLU A 233 7.70 -1.23 -16.86
C GLU A 233 7.09 -2.52 -17.40
N GLU A 234 7.90 -3.56 -17.60
CA GLU A 234 7.44 -4.87 -18.06
C GLU A 234 6.47 -5.51 -17.04
N THR A 235 6.81 -5.46 -15.74
CA THR A 235 5.94 -5.95 -14.68
C THR A 235 4.61 -5.19 -14.65
N ASN A 236 4.65 -3.87 -14.81
CA ASN A 236 3.44 -3.04 -14.87
C ASN A 236 2.59 -3.32 -16.12
N GLY A 237 3.24 -3.63 -17.26
CA GLY A 237 2.56 -4.07 -18.47
C GLY A 237 1.75 -5.34 -18.25
N GLU A 238 2.35 -6.37 -17.64
CA GLU A 238 1.63 -7.61 -17.31
C GLU A 238 0.43 -7.36 -16.35
N ILE A 239 0.58 -6.45 -15.38
CA ILE A 239 -0.53 -6.09 -14.49
C ILE A 239 -1.69 -5.44 -15.28
N VAL A 240 -1.39 -4.54 -16.22
CA VAL A 240 -2.40 -3.91 -17.09
C VAL A 240 -3.11 -4.97 -17.93
N GLU A 241 -2.39 -5.92 -18.52
CA GLU A 241 -2.99 -7.03 -19.29
C GLU A 241 -3.92 -7.89 -18.43
N LEU A 242 -3.51 -8.23 -17.21
CA LEU A 242 -4.37 -8.95 -16.26
C LEU A 242 -5.65 -8.17 -15.93
N MET A 243 -5.53 -6.87 -15.61
CA MET A 243 -6.69 -6.04 -15.32
C MET A 243 -7.64 -5.92 -16.53
N ASN A 244 -7.09 -5.82 -17.73
CA ASN A 244 -7.86 -5.86 -18.98
C ASN A 244 -8.61 -7.18 -19.14
N SER A 245 -7.93 -8.31 -18.90
CA SER A 245 -8.52 -9.64 -19.01
C SER A 245 -9.67 -9.85 -18.03
N TRP A 246 -9.63 -9.19 -16.87
CA TRP A 246 -10.72 -9.20 -15.89
C TRP A 246 -11.82 -8.17 -16.17
N GLY A 247 -11.67 -7.33 -17.19
CA GLY A 247 -12.59 -6.24 -17.47
C GLY A 247 -12.59 -5.14 -16.40
N TRP A 248 -11.46 -4.96 -15.73
CA TRP A 248 -11.32 -4.04 -14.61
C TRP A 248 -10.73 -2.68 -14.98
N LEU A 249 -10.02 -2.60 -16.09
CA LEU A 249 -9.70 -1.31 -16.70
C LEU A 249 -10.93 -0.82 -17.44
N GLY A 250 -11.39 0.38 -17.12
CA GLY A 250 -12.40 1.03 -17.94
C GLY A 250 -11.86 1.14 -19.37
N SER A 251 -12.72 0.88 -20.38
CA SER A 251 -12.43 1.32 -21.75
C SER A 251 -11.94 2.75 -21.66
N VAL A 252 -10.82 3.06 -22.33
CA VAL A 252 -10.28 4.41 -22.44
C VAL A 252 -11.45 5.34 -22.75
N ILE A 253 -11.89 6.09 -21.74
CA ILE A 253 -12.93 7.09 -21.96
C ILE A 253 -12.30 8.10 -22.92
N GLU A 254 -12.88 8.26 -24.12
CA GLU A 254 -12.45 9.26 -25.08
C GLU A 254 -12.23 10.57 -24.34
N LYS A 255 -11.11 11.27 -24.66
CA LYS A 255 -10.78 12.57 -24.07
C LYS A 255 -12.04 13.42 -23.99
N PRO A 256 -12.41 13.96 -22.83
CA PRO A 256 -13.44 14.98 -22.79
C PRO A 256 -12.98 16.11 -23.70
N LYS A 257 -13.87 16.57 -24.58
CA LYS A 257 -13.64 17.79 -25.36
C LYS A 257 -13.11 18.86 -24.41
N GLU A 258 -12.06 19.56 -24.83
CA GLU A 258 -11.40 20.63 -24.08
C GLU A 258 -12.43 21.45 -23.32
N LYS A 259 -12.34 21.44 -21.99
CA LYS A 259 -13.08 22.38 -21.16
C LYS A 259 -12.43 23.74 -21.31
N ASP A 260 -13.29 24.72 -21.63
CA ASP A 260 -13.02 26.13 -21.70
C ASP A 260 -12.02 26.55 -20.58
N PRO A 261 -10.87 27.19 -20.91
CA PRO A 261 -9.87 27.59 -19.93
C PRO A 261 -10.37 28.56 -18.86
N ASP A 262 -11.55 29.16 -19.05
CA ASP A 262 -12.13 30.11 -18.09
C ASP A 262 -12.80 29.48 -16.86
N ASN A 263 -12.86 28.13 -16.76
CA ASN A 263 -13.54 27.44 -15.66
C ASN A 263 -12.59 26.80 -14.62
N LEU A 264 -11.30 27.10 -14.66
CA LEU A 264 -10.29 26.61 -13.70
C LEU A 264 -9.99 27.55 -12.52
N VAL A 265 -10.77 28.61 -12.34
CA VAL A 265 -10.61 29.57 -11.22
C VAL A 265 -11.71 29.34 -10.18
N GLY A 266 -11.54 28.33 -9.37
CA GLY A 266 -12.45 28.08 -8.23
C GLY A 266 -11.84 27.10 -7.23
N GLY A 267 -10.90 27.54 -6.39
CA GLY A 267 -10.50 26.67 -5.28
C GLY A 267 -9.14 26.95 -4.61
N ILE A 268 -8.61 28.16 -4.69
CA ILE A 268 -7.51 28.56 -3.78
C ILE A 268 -8.00 29.72 -2.93
N GLN A 269 -8.68 29.41 -1.82
CA GLN A 269 -8.82 30.39 -0.74
C GLN A 269 -7.47 30.52 -0.02
N LYS A 270 -6.91 31.73 -0.07
CA LYS A 270 -5.75 32.15 0.72
C LYS A 270 -6.07 31.92 2.20
N ILE A 271 -5.33 31.06 2.85
CA ILE A 271 -5.20 31.10 4.31
C ILE A 271 -4.27 32.28 4.60
N LYS A 272 -4.85 33.37 5.08
CA LYS A 272 -4.10 34.46 5.69
C LYS A 272 -3.71 34.04 7.11
N GLU A 273 -2.47 34.37 7.46
CA GLU A 273 -1.73 34.39 8.72
C GLU A 273 -2.50 34.03 10.00
#